data_f448c4bfbfcd0b8b959460735c602e6a
#
_entry.id   f448c4bfbfcd0b8b959460735c602e6a
#
_cell.length_a   1.000
_cell.length_b   1.000
_cell.length_c   1.000
_cell.angle_alpha   90.00
_cell.angle_beta   90.00
_cell.angle_gamma   90.00
#
_symmetry.space_group_name_H-M   'P 1'
#
loop_
_entity.id
_entity.type
_entity.pdbx_description
1 polymer ?
#
loop_
_entity_poly.entity_id
_entity_poly.type
_entity_poly.pdbx_seq_one_letter_code
_entity_poly.pdbx_strand_id
1 'polypeptide(L)'
;MTTIKDIARISGYSIGTVSRVINNHPDVSAVAKKKIEKVIKDKKFEPNSNAKLLKQSATSAITILIKGLHNAFFSSIVEKMQSYLQESGEDVSVVYLDELENEVEVAIRICSEKKPKGLIFLGGNQKYFRESFASIKVPCVLCSESAAGMNFSNLSSFTTDDREAARAAAEYLIRSGHRKIGIVCGSAVSEAGLIGSKRVDSAITAFKENKIPFDKRKQFVPGKFSLEDGYNGTIKLLESYPEVTAIYAVSDVVAIGALRAINDRKLKVPQDISIIGNDGIDFARYVTPRLATVEQDVSQLAKRSVDDLLLRLNYNKPVIHEIISFHVLAGESVSIKKPVEEK
;
A
#
# COMPACT_ATOMS: atom_id res chain seq x y z
N MET A 1 23.29 41.07 -5.60
CA MET A 1 23.26 39.91 -4.68
C MET A 1 24.56 39.15 -4.87
N THR A 2 25.34 38.90 -3.82
CA THR A 2 26.62 38.19 -3.90
C THR A 2 26.36 36.73 -4.23
N THR A 3 27.12 36.15 -5.17
CA THR A 3 26.96 34.74 -5.60
C THR A 3 28.15 33.89 -5.17
N ILE A 4 28.01 32.55 -5.17
CA ILE A 4 29.14 31.66 -4.89
C ILE A 4 30.33 31.87 -5.84
N LYS A 5 30.06 32.29 -7.10
CA LYS A 5 31.08 32.66 -8.07
C LYS A 5 31.87 33.90 -7.62
N ASP A 6 31.20 34.87 -7.01
CA ASP A 6 31.84 36.07 -6.49
C ASP A 6 32.69 35.76 -5.27
N ILE A 7 32.22 34.88 -4.36
CA ILE A 7 33.03 34.42 -3.23
C ILE A 7 34.27 33.67 -3.70
N ALA A 8 34.17 32.81 -4.71
CA ALA A 8 35.29 32.11 -5.31
C ALA A 8 36.30 33.08 -5.88
N ARG A 9 35.88 34.05 -6.67
CA ARG A 9 36.72 35.10 -7.25
C ARG A 9 37.43 35.94 -6.19
N ILE A 10 36.72 36.39 -5.16
CA ILE A 10 37.25 37.27 -4.10
C ILE A 10 38.22 36.49 -3.18
N SER A 11 37.89 35.25 -2.84
CA SER A 11 38.74 34.44 -1.99
C SER A 11 39.98 33.85 -2.69
N GLY A 12 39.95 33.82 -4.03
CA GLY A 12 41.02 33.23 -4.86
C GLY A 12 41.02 31.71 -4.89
N TYR A 13 39.88 31.09 -4.53
CA TYR A 13 39.69 29.63 -4.55
C TYR A 13 38.67 29.20 -5.61
N SER A 14 38.74 27.95 -6.01
CA SER A 14 37.74 27.38 -6.95
C SER A 14 36.33 27.35 -6.33
N ILE A 15 35.28 27.40 -7.18
CA ILE A 15 33.90 27.25 -6.75
C ILE A 15 33.71 25.95 -5.96
N GLY A 16 34.37 24.86 -6.35
CA GLY A 16 34.35 23.57 -5.67
C GLY A 16 34.90 23.66 -4.24
N THR A 17 36.04 24.40 -4.05
CA THR A 17 36.61 24.60 -2.71
C THR A 17 35.70 25.45 -1.83
N VAL A 18 35.12 26.52 -2.36
CA VAL A 18 34.14 27.35 -1.65
C VAL A 18 32.91 26.55 -1.23
N SER A 19 32.39 25.71 -2.13
CA SER A 19 31.24 24.83 -1.83
C SER A 19 31.55 23.82 -0.71
N ARG A 20 32.76 23.24 -0.69
CA ARG A 20 33.21 22.34 0.38
C ARG A 20 33.30 23.04 1.73
N VAL A 21 33.78 24.29 1.76
CA VAL A 21 33.84 25.10 3.01
C VAL A 21 32.41 25.38 3.51
N ILE A 22 31.51 25.82 2.64
CA ILE A 22 30.11 26.10 2.99
C ILE A 22 29.41 24.86 3.55
N ASN A 23 29.75 23.66 3.05
CA ASN A 23 29.17 22.39 3.51
C ASN A 23 30.01 21.69 4.61
N ASN A 24 30.98 22.37 5.23
CA ASN A 24 31.85 21.84 6.28
C ASN A 24 32.54 20.52 5.93
N HIS A 25 32.96 20.33 4.69
CA HIS A 25 33.63 19.13 4.25
C HIS A 25 35.01 18.97 4.91
N PRO A 26 35.37 17.77 5.42
CA PRO A 26 36.64 17.59 6.15
C PRO A 26 37.91 17.79 5.32
N ASP A 27 37.84 17.64 3.99
CA ASP A 27 38.99 17.68 3.06
C ASP A 27 39.45 19.10 2.68
N VAL A 28 39.12 20.11 3.46
CA VAL A 28 39.54 21.49 3.17
C VAL A 28 40.60 21.94 4.20
N SER A 29 41.75 22.47 3.70
CA SER A 29 42.79 22.98 4.58
C SER A 29 42.28 24.11 5.48
N ALA A 30 42.77 24.16 6.73
CA ALA A 30 42.40 25.19 7.70
C ALA A 30 42.63 26.63 7.18
N VAL A 31 43.64 26.81 6.36
CA VAL A 31 43.98 28.12 5.74
C VAL A 31 42.92 28.52 4.72
N ALA A 32 42.50 27.60 3.84
CA ALA A 32 41.46 27.87 2.88
C ALA A 32 40.10 28.12 3.54
N LYS A 33 39.77 27.31 4.56
CA LYS A 33 38.54 27.45 5.33
C LYS A 33 38.44 28.85 5.97
N LYS A 34 39.47 29.26 6.71
CA LYS A 34 39.49 30.56 7.40
C LYS A 34 39.39 31.76 6.45
N LYS A 35 40.05 31.67 5.26
CA LYS A 35 40.04 32.75 4.27
C LYS A 35 38.65 32.86 3.59
N ILE A 36 38.05 31.73 3.23
CA ILE A 36 36.73 31.71 2.58
C ILE A 36 35.63 32.15 3.55
N GLU A 37 35.64 31.67 4.80
CA GLU A 37 34.71 32.08 5.86
C GLU A 37 34.74 33.60 6.12
N LYS A 38 35.95 34.21 6.11
CA LYS A 38 36.11 35.65 6.23
C LYS A 38 35.42 36.39 5.09
N VAL A 39 35.63 35.97 3.84
CA VAL A 39 34.98 36.57 2.66
C VAL A 39 33.46 36.41 2.71
N ILE A 40 32.97 35.25 3.14
CA ILE A 40 31.51 35.00 3.29
C ILE A 40 30.94 36.00 4.30
N LYS A 41 31.60 36.18 5.46
CA LYS A 41 31.16 37.12 6.49
C LYS A 41 31.23 38.57 6.05
N ASP A 42 32.33 39.00 5.40
CA ASP A 42 32.53 40.37 4.93
C ASP A 42 31.50 40.76 3.82
N LYS A 43 31.11 39.80 2.98
CA LYS A 43 30.14 40.02 1.91
C LYS A 43 28.70 39.69 2.31
N LYS A 44 28.47 39.35 3.57
CA LYS A 44 27.14 38.91 4.08
C LYS A 44 26.48 37.91 3.12
N PHE A 45 27.29 36.96 2.61
CA PHE A 45 26.82 35.97 1.69
C PHE A 45 26.02 34.89 2.44
N GLU A 46 24.76 34.78 2.11
CA GLU A 46 23.92 33.68 2.54
C GLU A 46 23.79 32.67 1.40
N PRO A 47 24.10 31.37 1.65
CA PRO A 47 23.89 30.33 0.66
C PRO A 47 22.42 30.32 0.24
N ASN A 48 22.15 30.45 -1.08
CA ASN A 48 20.79 30.36 -1.56
C ASN A 48 20.28 28.92 -1.37
N SER A 49 19.47 28.74 -0.31
CA SER A 49 18.83 27.47 0.01
C SER A 49 17.99 26.94 -1.16
N ASN A 50 17.38 27.81 -1.96
CA ASN A 50 16.64 27.40 -3.17
C ASN A 50 17.56 26.86 -4.26
N ALA A 51 18.79 27.39 -4.44
CA ALA A 51 19.77 26.82 -5.36
C ALA A 51 20.37 25.50 -4.86
N LYS A 52 20.43 25.31 -3.55
CA LYS A 52 20.80 24.04 -2.91
C LYS A 52 19.64 23.04 -3.06
N LEU A 53 18.39 23.47 -2.85
CA LEU A 53 17.17 22.69 -3.10
C LEU A 53 17.01 22.33 -4.59
N LEU A 54 17.31 23.25 -5.54
CA LEU A 54 17.32 22.95 -6.98
C LEU A 54 18.43 21.96 -7.39
N LYS A 55 19.56 21.94 -6.70
CA LYS A 55 20.61 20.92 -6.88
C LYS A 55 20.28 19.62 -6.13
N GLN A 56 19.62 19.68 -4.98
CA GLN A 56 19.15 18.52 -4.23
C GLN A 56 17.85 17.93 -4.80
N SER A 57 16.99 18.73 -5.44
CA SER A 57 15.86 18.20 -6.21
C SER A 57 16.28 17.45 -7.49
N ALA A 58 17.56 17.49 -7.85
CA ALA A 58 18.17 16.63 -8.86
C ALA A 58 18.78 15.34 -8.27
N THR A 59 18.73 15.11 -6.97
CA THR A 59 19.16 13.86 -6.33
C THR A 59 17.94 13.01 -6.03
N SER A 60 17.53 12.29 -7.02
CA SER A 60 17.12 10.87 -6.98
C SER A 60 16.58 10.37 -5.64
N ALA A 61 15.43 10.90 -5.18
CA ALA A 61 14.66 10.30 -4.08
C ALA A 61 14.09 8.93 -4.53
N ILE A 62 13.86 8.04 -3.58
CA ILE A 62 12.99 6.89 -3.80
C ILE A 62 11.55 7.39 -3.82
N THR A 63 10.79 7.02 -4.85
CA THR A 63 9.39 7.43 -4.95
C THR A 63 8.46 6.27 -4.65
N ILE A 64 7.52 6.50 -3.73
CA ILE A 64 6.44 5.56 -3.41
C ILE A 64 5.18 6.04 -4.11
N LEU A 65 4.62 5.24 -5.01
CA LEU A 65 3.33 5.48 -5.67
C LEU A 65 2.26 4.65 -4.95
N ILE A 66 1.21 5.30 -4.46
CA ILE A 66 0.16 4.67 -3.66
C ILE A 66 -1.15 4.73 -4.44
N LYS A 67 -1.73 3.56 -4.74
CA LYS A 67 -3.01 3.46 -5.43
C LYS A 67 -4.17 3.47 -4.46
N GLY A 68 -5.02 4.51 -4.55
CA GLY A 68 -6.14 4.74 -3.64
C GLY A 68 -5.83 5.78 -2.55
N LEU A 69 -6.60 6.89 -2.56
CA LEU A 69 -6.36 8.05 -1.71
C LEU A 69 -6.64 7.83 -0.21
N HIS A 70 -7.50 6.87 0.12
CA HIS A 70 -8.00 6.67 1.49
C HIS A 70 -7.88 5.22 1.98
N ASN A 71 -6.90 4.48 1.49
CA ASN A 71 -6.69 3.09 1.90
C ASN A 71 -5.89 3.02 3.21
N ALA A 72 -6.58 2.77 4.34
CA ALA A 72 -5.97 2.68 5.68
C ALA A 72 -4.87 1.60 5.76
N PHE A 73 -5.02 0.48 5.05
CA PHE A 73 -4.01 -0.57 4.98
C PHE A 73 -2.72 -0.05 4.33
N PHE A 74 -2.83 0.67 3.23
CA PHE A 74 -1.67 1.26 2.57
C PHE A 74 -1.02 2.38 3.37
N SER A 75 -1.81 3.16 4.11
CA SER A 75 -1.28 4.21 4.99
C SER A 75 -0.32 3.64 6.04
N SER A 76 -0.67 2.51 6.66
CA SER A 76 0.18 1.83 7.65
C SER A 76 1.47 1.26 7.03
N ILE A 77 1.40 0.77 5.79
CA ILE A 77 2.59 0.27 5.06
C ILE A 77 3.53 1.44 4.71
N VAL A 78 2.97 2.54 4.20
CA VAL A 78 3.74 3.74 3.81
C VAL A 78 4.48 4.34 5.00
N GLU A 79 3.82 4.49 6.14
CA GLU A 79 4.42 5.00 7.36
C GLU A 79 5.69 4.21 7.74
N LYS A 80 5.60 2.86 7.72
CA LYS A 80 6.74 2.00 7.99
C LYS A 80 7.83 2.08 6.91
N MET A 81 7.44 2.12 5.63
CA MET A 81 8.40 2.27 4.53
C MET A 81 9.17 3.58 4.64
N GLN A 82 8.49 4.69 4.95
CA GLN A 82 9.13 6.00 5.15
C GLN A 82 10.13 5.95 6.32
N SER A 83 9.76 5.33 7.46
CA SER A 83 10.67 5.16 8.59
C SER A 83 11.92 4.39 8.19
N TYR A 84 11.78 3.22 7.56
CA TYR A 84 12.92 2.38 7.15
C TYR A 84 13.84 3.07 6.13
N LEU A 85 13.26 3.81 5.17
CA LEU A 85 14.03 4.55 4.18
C LEU A 85 14.78 5.72 4.81
N GLN A 86 14.14 6.47 5.72
CA GLN A 86 14.79 7.57 6.45
C GLN A 86 15.91 7.07 7.35
N GLU A 87 15.74 5.95 8.07
CA GLU A 87 16.79 5.31 8.88
C GLU A 87 17.98 4.88 8.01
N SER A 88 17.75 4.56 6.73
CA SER A 88 18.79 4.23 5.76
C SER A 88 19.41 5.46 5.08
N GLY A 89 19.00 6.67 5.47
CA GLY A 89 19.52 7.93 4.91
C GLY A 89 19.00 8.27 3.50
N GLU A 90 17.89 7.67 3.09
CA GLU A 90 17.31 7.90 1.77
C GLU A 90 16.21 8.98 1.80
N ASP A 91 16.23 9.86 0.80
CA ASP A 91 15.15 10.81 0.56
C ASP A 91 13.94 10.10 -0.04
N VAL A 92 12.74 10.40 0.46
CA VAL A 92 11.48 9.77 0.04
C VAL A 92 10.51 10.79 -0.53
N SER A 93 9.94 10.48 -1.68
CA SER A 93 8.81 11.20 -2.27
C SER A 93 7.59 10.27 -2.30
N VAL A 94 6.42 10.77 -1.88
CA VAL A 94 5.18 10.01 -1.92
C VAL A 94 4.23 10.64 -2.92
N VAL A 95 3.61 9.79 -3.75
CA VAL A 95 2.64 10.20 -4.78
C VAL A 95 1.39 9.35 -4.62
N TYR A 96 0.28 10.00 -4.32
CA TYR A 96 -1.03 9.35 -4.24
C TYR A 96 -1.72 9.38 -5.59
N LEU A 97 -2.31 8.27 -5.98
CA LEU A 97 -3.02 8.05 -7.23
C LEU A 97 -4.49 7.72 -6.96
N ASP A 98 -5.36 8.10 -7.88
CA ASP A 98 -6.73 7.58 -7.87
C ASP A 98 -6.74 6.05 -8.08
N GLU A 99 -7.76 5.38 -7.57
CA GLU A 99 -7.89 3.92 -7.69
C GLU A 99 -7.94 3.44 -9.15
N LEU A 100 -8.45 4.27 -10.06
CA LEU A 100 -8.58 3.96 -11.49
C LEU A 100 -7.41 4.47 -12.33
N GLU A 101 -6.53 5.29 -11.76
CA GLU A 101 -5.39 5.87 -12.50
C GLU A 101 -4.35 4.78 -12.86
N ASN A 102 -3.71 4.93 -14.03
CA ASN A 102 -2.65 4.02 -14.47
C ASN A 102 -1.33 4.38 -13.77
N GLU A 103 -0.99 3.62 -12.76
CA GLU A 103 0.21 3.82 -11.92
C GLU A 103 1.51 3.69 -12.72
N VAL A 104 1.52 2.89 -13.78
CA VAL A 104 2.72 2.69 -14.61
C VAL A 104 2.98 3.91 -15.50
N GLU A 105 1.94 4.51 -16.09
CA GLU A 105 2.08 5.75 -16.87
C GLU A 105 2.54 6.92 -16.00
N VAL A 106 2.02 7.03 -14.76
CA VAL A 106 2.48 8.03 -13.80
C VAL A 106 3.95 7.81 -13.45
N ALA A 107 4.35 6.56 -13.22
CA ALA A 107 5.74 6.22 -12.93
C ALA A 107 6.69 6.56 -14.09
N ILE A 108 6.28 6.31 -15.35
CA ILE A 108 7.04 6.68 -16.54
C ILE A 108 7.27 8.21 -16.60
N ARG A 109 6.21 8.98 -16.33
CA ARG A 109 6.30 10.46 -16.26
C ARG A 109 7.27 10.91 -15.16
N ILE A 110 7.15 10.32 -13.95
CA ILE A 110 8.06 10.60 -12.83
C ILE A 110 9.51 10.25 -13.19
N CYS A 111 9.74 9.13 -13.84
CA CYS A 111 11.09 8.74 -14.28
C CYS A 111 11.69 9.76 -15.26
N SER A 112 10.89 10.31 -16.17
CA SER A 112 11.35 11.31 -17.15
C SER A 112 11.64 12.67 -16.50
N GLU A 113 10.81 13.12 -15.56
CA GLU A 113 10.86 14.46 -14.97
C GLU A 113 11.79 14.53 -13.76
N LYS A 114 11.70 13.55 -12.84
CA LYS A 114 12.35 13.59 -11.52
C LYS A 114 13.54 12.66 -11.38
N LYS A 115 13.71 11.68 -12.27
CA LYS A 115 14.80 10.69 -12.28
C LYS A 115 15.02 10.04 -10.90
N PRO A 116 14.03 9.35 -10.33
CA PRO A 116 14.15 8.71 -9.02
C PRO A 116 15.25 7.63 -9.04
N LYS A 117 15.85 7.32 -7.88
CA LYS A 117 16.78 6.18 -7.74
C LYS A 117 16.06 4.86 -7.94
N GLY A 118 14.84 4.76 -7.42
CA GLY A 118 14.00 3.58 -7.45
C GLY A 118 12.55 3.92 -7.17
N LEU A 119 11.66 2.97 -7.45
CA LEU A 119 10.23 3.14 -7.25
C LEU A 119 9.66 2.01 -6.39
N ILE A 120 8.72 2.36 -5.52
CA ILE A 120 7.86 1.37 -4.85
C ILE A 120 6.42 1.66 -5.28
N PHE A 121 5.78 0.68 -5.87
CA PHE A 121 4.35 0.69 -6.15
C PHE A 121 3.63 0.01 -4.99
N LEU A 122 2.72 0.71 -4.35
CA LEU A 122 1.86 0.19 -3.31
C LEU A 122 0.44 0.01 -3.87
N GLY A 123 0.10 -1.23 -4.15
CA GLY A 123 -1.01 -1.60 -5.01
C GLY A 123 -0.68 -1.43 -6.50
N GLY A 124 -1.44 -2.11 -7.33
CA GLY A 124 -1.27 -2.02 -8.77
C GLY A 124 -2.24 -2.91 -9.54
N ASN A 125 -2.38 -2.60 -10.83
CA ASN A 125 -3.09 -3.44 -11.77
C ASN A 125 -2.11 -4.17 -12.68
N GLN A 126 -2.02 -5.48 -12.58
CA GLN A 126 -1.11 -6.31 -13.36
C GLN A 126 -1.19 -6.05 -14.87
N LYS A 127 -2.34 -5.65 -15.39
CA LYS A 127 -2.53 -5.30 -16.81
C LYS A 127 -1.60 -4.14 -17.22
N TYR A 128 -1.59 -3.06 -16.46
CA TYR A 128 -0.77 -1.88 -16.76
C TYR A 128 0.73 -2.19 -16.72
N PHE A 129 1.16 -3.04 -15.75
CA PHE A 129 2.54 -3.51 -15.72
C PHE A 129 2.91 -4.30 -16.98
N ARG A 130 2.08 -5.25 -17.42
CA ARG A 130 2.35 -6.03 -18.64
C ARG A 130 2.41 -5.18 -19.88
N GLU A 131 1.58 -4.14 -19.97
CA GLU A 131 1.47 -3.27 -21.15
C GLU A 131 2.62 -2.28 -21.28
N SER A 132 3.08 -1.64 -20.19
CA SER A 132 3.91 -0.44 -20.31
C SER A 132 5.15 -0.42 -19.41
N PHE A 133 5.29 -1.33 -18.42
CA PHE A 133 6.37 -1.27 -17.44
C PHE A 133 7.77 -1.41 -18.03
N ALA A 134 7.93 -2.08 -19.18
CA ALA A 134 9.23 -2.30 -19.83
C ALA A 134 10.04 -1.01 -20.13
N SER A 135 9.37 0.15 -20.17
CA SER A 135 10.02 1.45 -20.37
C SER A 135 10.74 1.98 -19.12
N ILE A 136 10.35 1.52 -17.94
CA ILE A 136 10.97 1.90 -16.67
C ILE A 136 12.29 1.12 -16.49
N LYS A 137 13.40 1.84 -16.22
CA LYS A 137 14.74 1.24 -16.13
C LYS A 137 15.32 1.22 -14.72
N VAL A 138 14.74 1.98 -13.79
CA VAL A 138 15.19 2.00 -12.39
C VAL A 138 14.72 0.74 -11.66
N PRO A 139 15.41 0.33 -10.57
CA PRO A 139 14.91 -0.74 -9.69
C PRO A 139 13.53 -0.41 -9.12
N CYS A 140 12.61 -1.36 -9.18
CA CYS A 140 11.24 -1.19 -8.72
C CYS A 140 10.80 -2.34 -7.82
N VAL A 141 9.91 -2.02 -6.88
CA VAL A 141 9.20 -3.01 -6.06
C VAL A 141 7.70 -2.82 -6.24
N LEU A 142 6.97 -3.91 -6.42
CA LEU A 142 5.51 -3.96 -6.34
C LEU A 142 5.12 -4.58 -5.00
N CYS A 143 4.53 -3.78 -4.13
CA CYS A 143 4.07 -4.21 -2.80
C CYS A 143 2.55 -4.41 -2.82
N SER A 144 2.07 -5.44 -2.13
CA SER A 144 0.67 -5.87 -2.04
C SER A 144 0.06 -6.43 -3.33
N GLU A 145 0.84 -6.63 -4.39
CA GLU A 145 0.43 -7.37 -5.59
C GLU A 145 1.64 -8.14 -6.14
N SER A 146 1.41 -9.26 -6.79
CA SER A 146 2.47 -10.11 -7.32
C SER A 146 2.89 -9.70 -8.73
N ALA A 147 4.21 -9.60 -8.95
CA ALA A 147 4.82 -9.48 -10.26
C ALA A 147 5.42 -10.81 -10.77
N ALA A 148 5.23 -11.90 -10.03
CA ALA A 148 5.70 -13.21 -10.45
C ALA A 148 5.13 -13.59 -11.83
N GLY A 149 5.99 -14.07 -12.73
CA GLY A 149 5.61 -14.42 -14.10
C GLY A 149 5.49 -13.23 -15.07
N MET A 150 5.81 -11.99 -14.65
CA MET A 150 5.91 -10.85 -15.58
C MET A 150 7.28 -10.76 -16.26
N ASN A 151 8.30 -11.44 -15.73
CA ASN A 151 9.65 -11.55 -16.29
C ASN A 151 10.40 -10.21 -16.47
N PHE A 152 10.16 -9.21 -15.61
CA PHE A 152 10.93 -7.98 -15.59
C PHE A 152 12.15 -8.11 -14.68
N SER A 153 13.35 -7.80 -15.23
CA SER A 153 14.61 -7.90 -14.49
C SER A 153 14.83 -6.81 -13.42
N ASN A 154 13.96 -5.81 -13.37
CA ASN A 154 14.04 -4.69 -12.44
C ASN A 154 12.80 -4.52 -11.55
N LEU A 155 11.90 -5.52 -11.47
CA LEU A 155 10.69 -5.48 -10.65
C LEU A 155 10.63 -6.67 -9.70
N SER A 156 10.86 -6.43 -8.41
CA SER A 156 10.55 -7.41 -7.34
C SER A 156 9.11 -7.25 -6.87
N SER A 157 8.56 -8.25 -6.17
CA SER A 157 7.24 -8.12 -5.54
C SER A 157 7.15 -8.82 -4.19
N PHE A 158 6.43 -8.17 -3.26
CA PHE A 158 6.12 -8.65 -1.92
C PHE A 158 4.62 -8.52 -1.70
N THR A 159 3.93 -9.62 -1.49
CA THR A 159 2.47 -9.64 -1.40
C THR A 159 1.99 -10.72 -0.45
N THR A 160 0.79 -10.58 0.07
CA THR A 160 0.03 -11.67 0.66
C THR A 160 -0.65 -12.44 -0.47
N ASP A 161 -0.87 -13.74 -0.30
CA ASP A 161 -1.73 -14.49 -1.22
C ASP A 161 -3.19 -14.14 -0.95
N ASP A 162 -3.73 -13.19 -1.73
CA ASP A 162 -5.11 -12.72 -1.60
C ASP A 162 -6.17 -13.81 -1.83
N ARG A 163 -5.83 -14.86 -2.60
CA ARG A 163 -6.74 -15.98 -2.81
C ARG A 163 -6.83 -16.84 -1.56
N GLU A 164 -5.70 -17.21 -1.00
CA GLU A 164 -5.65 -18.01 0.23
C GLU A 164 -6.19 -17.21 1.44
N ALA A 165 -5.92 -15.90 1.50
CA ALA A 165 -6.46 -15.02 2.53
C ALA A 165 -8.01 -14.96 2.50
N ALA A 166 -8.59 -14.74 1.32
CA ALA A 166 -10.03 -14.71 1.14
C ALA A 166 -10.68 -16.09 1.36
N ARG A 167 -10.00 -17.16 0.95
CA ARG A 167 -10.39 -18.53 1.27
C ARG A 167 -10.47 -18.76 2.77
N ALA A 168 -9.42 -18.36 3.50
CA ALA A 168 -9.36 -18.50 4.95
C ALA A 168 -10.48 -17.73 5.66
N ALA A 169 -10.81 -16.51 5.20
CA ALA A 169 -11.95 -15.76 5.71
C ALA A 169 -13.28 -16.48 5.48
N ALA A 170 -13.51 -16.99 4.25
CA ALA A 170 -14.71 -17.76 3.92
C ALA A 170 -14.83 -19.04 4.76
N GLU A 171 -13.74 -19.79 4.89
CA GLU A 171 -13.69 -21.01 5.70
C GLU A 171 -13.89 -20.73 7.20
N TYR A 172 -13.43 -19.58 7.70
CA TYR A 172 -13.67 -19.16 9.08
C TYR A 172 -15.17 -19.03 9.36
N LEU A 173 -15.92 -18.38 8.45
CA LEU A 173 -17.38 -18.30 8.56
C LEU A 173 -18.06 -19.67 8.44
N ILE A 174 -17.59 -20.52 7.52
CA ILE A 174 -18.12 -21.87 7.31
C ILE A 174 -17.93 -22.73 8.55
N ARG A 175 -16.72 -22.71 9.14
CA ARG A 175 -16.40 -23.45 10.38
C ARG A 175 -17.18 -22.91 11.58
N SER A 176 -17.53 -21.63 11.57
CA SER A 176 -18.43 -21.02 12.56
C SER A 176 -19.91 -21.41 12.36
N GLY A 177 -20.23 -22.30 11.42
CA GLY A 177 -21.57 -22.83 11.19
C GLY A 177 -22.45 -22.02 10.23
N HIS A 178 -21.93 -20.95 9.65
CA HIS A 178 -22.70 -20.15 8.69
C HIS A 178 -22.84 -20.84 7.33
N ARG A 179 -24.06 -20.76 6.77
CA ARG A 179 -24.39 -21.31 5.43
C ARG A 179 -25.07 -20.28 4.52
N LYS A 180 -25.64 -19.21 5.10
CA LYS A 180 -26.27 -18.10 4.42
C LYS A 180 -25.31 -16.92 4.47
N ILE A 181 -24.35 -16.89 3.54
CA ILE A 181 -23.24 -15.95 3.53
C ILE A 181 -23.38 -14.99 2.36
N GLY A 182 -23.16 -13.70 2.62
CA GLY A 182 -23.09 -12.66 1.60
C GLY A 182 -21.66 -12.14 1.45
N ILE A 183 -21.35 -11.52 0.31
CA ILE A 183 -20.08 -10.84 0.04
C ILE A 183 -20.39 -9.38 -0.29
N VAL A 184 -19.67 -8.46 0.37
CA VAL A 184 -19.83 -7.01 0.15
C VAL A 184 -18.51 -6.42 -0.38
N CYS A 185 -18.65 -5.63 -1.44
CA CYS A 185 -17.60 -4.97 -2.21
C CYS A 185 -16.69 -5.93 -2.99
N GLY A 186 -15.69 -5.36 -3.65
CA GLY A 186 -14.90 -6.05 -4.66
C GLY A 186 -15.45 -5.84 -6.07
N SER A 187 -14.71 -6.28 -7.08
CA SER A 187 -15.07 -6.05 -8.48
C SER A 187 -16.13 -7.05 -8.97
N ALA A 188 -17.18 -6.53 -9.64
CA ALA A 188 -18.18 -7.35 -10.32
C ALA A 188 -17.62 -8.04 -11.57
N VAL A 189 -16.65 -7.41 -12.22
CA VAL A 189 -15.98 -7.93 -13.41
C VAL A 189 -14.78 -8.73 -12.97
N SER A 190 -14.68 -9.98 -13.42
CA SER A 190 -13.49 -10.81 -13.26
C SER A 190 -12.40 -10.27 -14.21
N GLU A 191 -11.97 -9.03 -14.00
CA GLU A 191 -10.78 -8.52 -14.66
C GLU A 191 -9.55 -9.16 -14.00
N ALA A 192 -8.85 -9.94 -14.81
CA ALA A 192 -7.60 -10.56 -14.40
C ALA A 192 -6.64 -9.48 -13.89
N GLY A 193 -6.33 -9.51 -12.60
CA GLY A 193 -5.39 -8.58 -11.98
C GLY A 193 -5.96 -7.63 -10.92
N LEU A 194 -7.28 -7.59 -10.71
CA LEU A 194 -7.86 -6.81 -9.62
C LEU A 194 -7.96 -7.65 -8.33
N ILE A 195 -7.39 -7.15 -7.23
CA ILE A 195 -7.40 -7.82 -5.91
C ILE A 195 -8.83 -8.14 -5.47
N GLY A 196 -9.76 -7.19 -5.65
CA GLY A 196 -11.17 -7.38 -5.31
C GLY A 196 -11.81 -8.57 -6.02
N SER A 197 -11.49 -8.80 -7.31
CA SER A 197 -11.97 -9.99 -8.03
C SER A 197 -11.36 -11.28 -7.48
N LYS A 198 -10.05 -11.29 -7.20
CA LYS A 198 -9.35 -12.46 -6.66
C LYS A 198 -9.96 -12.92 -5.33
N ARG A 199 -10.23 -11.96 -4.42
CA ARG A 199 -10.84 -12.23 -3.11
C ARG A 199 -12.25 -12.78 -3.24
N VAL A 200 -13.10 -12.16 -4.08
CA VAL A 200 -14.48 -12.60 -4.32
C VAL A 200 -14.53 -14.00 -4.93
N ASP A 201 -13.77 -14.23 -6.00
CA ASP A 201 -13.77 -15.52 -6.72
C ASP A 201 -13.26 -16.65 -5.82
N SER A 202 -12.25 -16.38 -4.98
CA SER A 202 -11.72 -17.37 -4.05
C SER A 202 -12.71 -17.72 -2.93
N ALA A 203 -13.39 -16.73 -2.36
CA ALA A 203 -14.44 -16.96 -1.37
C ALA A 203 -15.60 -17.79 -1.95
N ILE A 204 -16.07 -17.47 -3.17
CA ILE A 204 -17.11 -18.23 -3.86
C ILE A 204 -16.64 -19.69 -4.13
N THR A 205 -15.38 -19.88 -4.50
CA THR A 205 -14.80 -21.21 -4.69
C THR A 205 -14.83 -22.01 -3.38
N ALA A 206 -14.45 -21.38 -2.25
CA ALA A 206 -14.51 -22.02 -0.94
C ALA A 206 -15.96 -22.41 -0.56
N PHE A 207 -16.95 -21.57 -0.87
CA PHE A 207 -18.36 -21.92 -0.64
C PHE A 207 -18.77 -23.14 -1.45
N LYS A 208 -18.43 -23.17 -2.76
CA LYS A 208 -18.75 -24.28 -3.65
C LYS A 208 -18.14 -25.61 -3.17
N GLU A 209 -16.86 -25.59 -2.79
CA GLU A 209 -16.16 -26.79 -2.30
C GLU A 209 -16.79 -27.32 -1.01
N ASN A 210 -17.33 -26.43 -0.17
CA ASN A 210 -18.05 -26.78 1.06
C ASN A 210 -19.55 -27.00 0.84
N LYS A 211 -20.00 -27.15 -0.41
CA LYS A 211 -21.39 -27.41 -0.78
C LYS A 211 -22.39 -26.32 -0.26
N ILE A 212 -21.94 -25.08 -0.15
CA ILE A 212 -22.78 -23.94 0.22
C ILE A 212 -23.33 -23.31 -1.05
N PRO A 213 -24.65 -23.26 -1.25
CA PRO A 213 -25.25 -22.57 -2.36
C PRO A 213 -24.92 -21.07 -2.33
N PHE A 214 -24.53 -20.51 -3.49
CA PHE A 214 -24.23 -19.09 -3.61
C PHE A 214 -24.78 -18.54 -4.94
N ASP A 215 -25.81 -17.71 -4.85
CA ASP A 215 -26.33 -16.96 -6.02
C ASP A 215 -25.67 -15.57 -6.03
N LYS A 216 -24.72 -15.37 -6.95
CA LYS A 216 -23.98 -14.11 -7.10
C LYS A 216 -24.89 -12.89 -7.28
N ARG A 217 -26.08 -13.07 -7.87
CA ARG A 217 -27.03 -11.96 -8.09
C ARG A 217 -27.71 -11.47 -6.82
N LYS A 218 -27.82 -12.32 -5.81
CA LYS A 218 -28.49 -12.02 -4.54
C LYS A 218 -27.52 -11.79 -3.40
N GLN A 219 -26.41 -12.55 -3.37
CA GLN A 219 -25.51 -12.66 -2.24
C GLN A 219 -24.20 -11.88 -2.42
N PHE A 220 -24.00 -11.25 -3.58
CA PHE A 220 -22.83 -10.41 -3.84
C PHE A 220 -23.25 -9.01 -4.27
N VAL A 221 -22.71 -8.00 -3.58
CA VAL A 221 -22.89 -6.59 -3.94
C VAL A 221 -21.53 -6.00 -4.26
N PRO A 222 -21.24 -5.67 -5.54
CA PRO A 222 -19.98 -5.06 -5.91
C PRO A 222 -19.84 -3.64 -5.34
N GLY A 223 -18.61 -3.19 -5.15
CA GLY A 223 -18.29 -1.85 -4.66
C GLY A 223 -16.79 -1.65 -4.50
N LYS A 224 -16.39 -0.42 -4.23
CA LYS A 224 -15.01 -0.02 -3.95
C LYS A 224 -14.59 -0.39 -2.53
N PHE A 225 -13.29 -0.21 -2.25
CA PHE A 225 -12.72 -0.41 -0.92
C PHE A 225 -12.92 0.87 -0.06
N SER A 226 -14.18 1.21 0.24
CA SER A 226 -14.53 2.40 1.01
C SER A 226 -15.56 2.12 2.11
N LEU A 227 -15.59 2.97 3.13
CA LEU A 227 -16.61 2.93 4.20
C LEU A 227 -18.01 3.08 3.60
N GLU A 228 -18.17 4.01 2.67
CA GLU A 228 -19.45 4.33 2.03
C GLU A 228 -19.98 3.16 1.21
N ASP A 229 -19.13 2.52 0.39
CA ASP A 229 -19.56 1.36 -0.38
C ASP A 229 -19.82 0.15 0.53
N GLY A 230 -19.06 -0.02 1.61
CA GLY A 230 -19.34 -1.03 2.64
C GLY A 230 -20.70 -0.83 3.29
N TYR A 231 -21.05 0.40 3.64
CA TYR A 231 -22.35 0.77 4.19
C TYR A 231 -23.48 0.52 3.16
N ASN A 232 -23.39 1.16 1.99
CA ASN A 232 -24.44 1.08 0.96
C ASN A 232 -24.58 -0.34 0.40
N GLY A 233 -23.45 -1.03 0.22
CA GLY A 233 -23.44 -2.42 -0.25
C GLY A 233 -24.12 -3.37 0.74
N THR A 234 -23.91 -3.16 2.03
CA THR A 234 -24.58 -3.97 3.07
C THR A 234 -26.08 -3.71 3.10
N ILE A 235 -26.54 -2.45 2.98
CA ILE A 235 -27.97 -2.16 2.87
C ILE A 235 -28.60 -2.92 1.70
N LYS A 236 -27.97 -2.87 0.52
CA LYS A 236 -28.44 -3.59 -0.67
C LYS A 236 -28.44 -5.11 -0.48
N LEU A 237 -27.41 -5.65 0.16
CA LEU A 237 -27.35 -7.09 0.47
C LEU A 237 -28.49 -7.52 1.39
N LEU A 238 -28.79 -6.76 2.45
CA LEU A 238 -29.87 -7.04 3.37
C LEU A 238 -31.26 -7.00 2.69
N GLU A 239 -31.41 -6.19 1.64
CA GLU A 239 -32.62 -6.11 0.84
C GLU A 239 -32.74 -7.26 -0.17
N SER A 240 -31.63 -7.61 -0.85
CA SER A 240 -31.61 -8.69 -1.85
C SER A 240 -31.56 -10.09 -1.26
N TYR A 241 -31.00 -10.22 -0.05
CA TYR A 241 -30.81 -11.49 0.66
C TYR A 241 -31.09 -11.35 2.16
N PRO A 242 -32.36 -11.16 2.59
CA PRO A 242 -32.72 -10.90 3.99
C PRO A 242 -32.39 -12.03 4.96
N GLU A 243 -32.17 -13.23 4.48
CA GLU A 243 -31.81 -14.41 5.27
C GLU A 243 -30.31 -14.56 5.52
N VAL A 244 -29.48 -13.58 5.14
CA VAL A 244 -28.04 -13.58 5.36
C VAL A 244 -27.73 -13.68 6.86
N THR A 245 -26.81 -14.57 7.22
CA THR A 245 -26.38 -14.74 8.62
C THR A 245 -24.92 -14.36 8.84
N ALA A 246 -24.16 -14.22 7.75
CA ALA A 246 -22.78 -13.77 7.81
C ALA A 246 -22.38 -13.01 6.55
N ILE A 247 -21.47 -12.08 6.70
CA ILE A 247 -20.93 -11.25 5.62
C ILE A 247 -19.42 -11.42 5.58
N TYR A 248 -18.87 -11.76 4.40
CA TYR A 248 -17.49 -11.53 4.08
C TYR A 248 -17.36 -10.15 3.43
N ALA A 249 -16.75 -9.22 4.13
CA ALA A 249 -16.35 -7.93 3.60
C ALA A 249 -14.94 -8.02 3.03
N VAL A 250 -14.73 -7.61 1.77
CA VAL A 250 -13.44 -7.83 1.08
C VAL A 250 -12.27 -7.03 1.65
N SER A 251 -12.55 -6.09 2.57
CA SER A 251 -11.56 -5.37 3.37
C SER A 251 -12.15 -4.93 4.71
N ASP A 252 -11.30 -4.57 5.66
CA ASP A 252 -11.74 -4.08 6.98
C ASP A 252 -12.48 -2.75 6.89
N VAL A 253 -12.06 -1.86 5.96
CA VAL A 253 -12.76 -0.59 5.73
C VAL A 253 -14.20 -0.85 5.28
N VAL A 254 -14.40 -1.80 4.39
CA VAL A 254 -15.74 -2.25 3.97
C VAL A 254 -16.50 -2.86 5.15
N ALA A 255 -15.86 -3.70 5.97
CA ALA A 255 -16.47 -4.31 7.14
C ALA A 255 -16.94 -3.27 8.16
N ILE A 256 -16.16 -2.21 8.39
CA ILE A 256 -16.52 -1.10 9.28
C ILE A 256 -17.76 -0.37 8.76
N GLY A 257 -17.84 -0.10 7.46
CA GLY A 257 -19.04 0.44 6.83
C GLY A 257 -20.25 -0.49 6.99
N ALA A 258 -20.04 -1.80 6.84
CA ALA A 258 -21.07 -2.81 7.04
C ALA A 258 -21.57 -2.88 8.50
N LEU A 259 -20.69 -2.79 9.49
CA LEU A 259 -21.07 -2.71 10.90
C LEU A 259 -22.04 -1.55 11.17
N ARG A 260 -21.75 -0.39 10.57
CA ARG A 260 -22.64 0.78 10.69
C ARG A 260 -23.99 0.53 10.04
N ALA A 261 -24.04 -0.02 8.84
CA ALA A 261 -25.28 -0.33 8.11
C ALA A 261 -26.17 -1.30 8.89
N ILE A 262 -25.58 -2.35 9.46
CA ILE A 262 -26.31 -3.35 10.27
C ILE A 262 -26.90 -2.69 11.53
N ASN A 263 -26.11 -1.86 12.23
CA ASN A 263 -26.57 -1.15 13.41
C ASN A 263 -27.73 -0.19 13.09
N ASP A 264 -27.67 0.54 11.95
CA ASP A 264 -28.77 1.44 11.53
C ASP A 264 -30.06 0.70 11.18
N ARG A 265 -29.96 -0.57 10.75
CA ARG A 265 -31.10 -1.48 10.57
C ARG A 265 -31.54 -2.15 11.88
N LYS A 266 -30.97 -1.73 13.04
CA LYS A 266 -31.27 -2.26 14.39
C LYS A 266 -30.97 -3.76 14.53
N LEU A 267 -30.10 -4.29 13.70
CA LEU A 267 -29.56 -5.65 13.80
C LEU A 267 -28.28 -5.64 14.62
N LYS A 268 -27.97 -6.77 15.25
CA LYS A 268 -26.82 -6.91 16.15
C LYS A 268 -25.74 -7.79 15.51
N VAL A 269 -24.50 -7.34 15.67
CA VAL A 269 -23.31 -8.14 15.32
C VAL A 269 -22.67 -8.62 16.62
N PRO A 270 -22.42 -9.92 16.77
CA PRO A 270 -22.58 -11.01 15.81
C PRO A 270 -23.90 -11.78 15.91
N GLN A 271 -24.86 -11.37 16.78
CA GLN A 271 -26.03 -12.17 17.14
C GLN A 271 -26.95 -12.44 15.94
N ASP A 272 -27.28 -11.41 15.18
CA ASP A 272 -28.12 -11.52 13.99
C ASP A 272 -27.27 -11.81 12.75
N ILE A 273 -26.18 -11.04 12.56
CA ILE A 273 -25.27 -11.14 11.40
C ILE A 273 -23.84 -11.14 11.90
N SER A 274 -23.06 -12.14 11.49
CA SER A 274 -21.61 -12.18 11.69
C SER A 274 -20.90 -11.44 10.56
N ILE A 275 -19.73 -10.83 10.86
CA ILE A 275 -18.89 -10.15 9.84
C ILE A 275 -17.44 -10.56 10.02
N ILE A 276 -16.77 -10.85 8.90
CA ILE A 276 -15.32 -10.95 8.82
C ILE A 276 -14.80 -9.98 7.76
N GLY A 277 -13.71 -9.27 8.09
CA GLY A 277 -12.99 -8.39 7.18
C GLY A 277 -11.76 -9.05 6.56
N ASN A 278 -10.93 -8.22 5.96
CA ASN A 278 -9.63 -8.57 5.40
C ASN A 278 -8.73 -7.34 5.47
N ASP A 279 -7.47 -7.49 5.78
CA ASP A 279 -6.31 -6.62 5.85
C ASP A 279 -5.69 -6.51 7.25
N GLY A 280 -6.48 -6.57 8.33
CA GLY A 280 -5.98 -6.46 9.71
C GLY A 280 -5.59 -5.02 10.09
N ILE A 281 -6.34 -4.01 9.61
CA ILE A 281 -6.04 -2.61 9.95
C ILE A 281 -6.27 -2.34 11.45
N ASP A 282 -5.56 -1.37 12.01
CA ASP A 282 -5.65 -1.06 13.44
C ASP A 282 -7.08 -0.75 13.89
N PHE A 283 -7.88 -0.08 13.07
CA PHE A 283 -9.29 0.20 13.39
C PHE A 283 -10.11 -1.05 13.68
N ALA A 284 -9.77 -2.21 13.09
CA ALA A 284 -10.47 -3.48 13.33
C ALA A 284 -10.43 -3.90 14.80
N ARG A 285 -9.40 -3.46 15.54
CA ARG A 285 -9.20 -3.77 16.97
C ARG A 285 -10.02 -2.88 17.90
N TYR A 286 -10.45 -1.70 17.40
CA TYR A 286 -11.08 -0.65 18.23
C TYR A 286 -12.55 -0.40 17.90
N VAL A 287 -13.09 -0.99 16.83
CA VAL A 287 -14.53 -0.97 16.56
C VAL A 287 -15.28 -1.89 17.53
N THR A 288 -16.57 -1.62 17.72
CA THR A 288 -17.43 -2.44 18.58
C THR A 288 -18.57 -3.05 17.73
N PRO A 289 -18.66 -4.39 17.68
CA PRO A 289 -17.74 -5.39 18.24
C PRO A 289 -16.36 -5.37 17.52
N ARG A 290 -15.29 -5.83 18.22
CA ARG A 290 -13.97 -6.00 17.61
C ARG A 290 -14.05 -6.93 16.39
N LEU A 291 -13.56 -6.46 15.26
CA LEU A 291 -13.71 -7.14 13.98
C LEU A 291 -12.84 -8.40 13.89
N ALA A 292 -13.43 -9.52 13.50
CA ALA A 292 -12.69 -10.66 12.99
C ALA A 292 -12.16 -10.31 11.59
N THR A 293 -10.91 -10.63 11.30
CA THR A 293 -10.27 -10.24 10.04
C THR A 293 -9.13 -11.18 9.66
N VAL A 294 -8.77 -11.18 8.38
CA VAL A 294 -7.51 -11.76 7.92
C VAL A 294 -6.44 -10.67 7.98
N GLU A 295 -5.52 -10.79 8.93
CA GLU A 295 -4.44 -9.82 9.13
C GLU A 295 -3.28 -10.12 8.19
N GLN A 296 -2.92 -9.15 7.37
CA GLN A 296 -1.70 -9.13 6.57
C GLN A 296 -0.54 -8.54 7.39
N ASP A 297 0.67 -9.08 7.24
CA ASP A 297 1.85 -8.58 7.96
C ASP A 297 2.39 -7.30 7.31
N VAL A 298 1.82 -6.16 7.70
CA VAL A 298 2.22 -4.82 7.25
C VAL A 298 3.72 -4.57 7.49
N SER A 299 4.27 -5.07 8.60
CA SER A 299 5.67 -4.85 8.94
C SER A 299 6.61 -5.60 8.00
N GLN A 300 6.29 -6.86 7.68
CA GLN A 300 7.08 -7.64 6.72
C GLN A 300 6.91 -7.11 5.29
N LEU A 301 5.69 -6.76 4.87
CA LEU A 301 5.45 -6.17 3.57
C LEU A 301 6.30 -4.90 3.36
N ALA A 302 6.29 -3.99 4.33
CA ALA A 302 7.07 -2.77 4.27
C ALA A 302 8.58 -3.05 4.31
N LYS A 303 9.03 -3.84 5.30
CA LYS A 303 10.47 -4.11 5.52
C LYS A 303 11.09 -4.83 4.33
N ARG A 304 10.46 -5.93 3.86
CA ARG A 304 11.00 -6.72 2.75
C ARG A 304 11.05 -5.91 1.45
N SER A 305 10.04 -5.06 1.21
CA SER A 305 10.00 -4.17 0.05
C SER A 305 11.15 -3.16 0.06
N VAL A 306 11.41 -2.52 1.21
CA VAL A 306 12.48 -1.53 1.36
C VAL A 306 13.85 -2.19 1.30
N ASP A 307 14.06 -3.27 2.05
CA ASP A 307 15.34 -3.98 2.10
C ASP A 307 15.77 -4.48 0.71
N ASP A 308 14.82 -5.07 -0.08
CA ASP A 308 15.08 -5.51 -1.44
C ASP A 308 15.48 -4.35 -2.36
N LEU A 309 14.70 -3.25 -2.33
CA LEU A 309 15.02 -2.09 -3.15
C LEU A 309 16.42 -1.54 -2.84
N LEU A 310 16.75 -1.36 -1.57
CA LEU A 310 18.06 -0.86 -1.13
C LEU A 310 19.19 -1.82 -1.51
N LEU A 311 19.00 -3.13 -1.38
CA LEU A 311 19.98 -4.14 -1.78
C LEU A 311 20.25 -4.09 -3.30
N ARG A 312 19.21 -3.89 -4.10
CA ARG A 312 19.35 -3.79 -5.56
C ARG A 312 19.98 -2.46 -5.98
N LEU A 313 19.69 -1.37 -5.30
CA LEU A 313 20.32 -0.07 -5.54
C LEU A 313 21.82 -0.08 -5.23
N ASN A 314 22.22 -0.74 -4.13
CA ASN A 314 23.60 -0.69 -3.66
C ASN A 314 24.47 -1.86 -4.18
N TYR A 315 23.89 -3.02 -4.46
CA TYR A 315 24.64 -4.25 -4.74
C TYR A 315 24.17 -4.99 -6.00
N ASN A 316 23.30 -4.39 -6.80
CA ASN A 316 22.79 -4.97 -8.06
C ASN A 316 22.28 -6.42 -7.89
N LYS A 317 21.54 -6.70 -6.81
CA LYS A 317 20.96 -8.02 -6.54
C LYS A 317 19.86 -8.36 -7.56
N PRO A 318 19.61 -9.64 -7.84
CA PRO A 318 18.50 -10.06 -8.70
C PRO A 318 17.15 -9.72 -8.06
N VAL A 319 16.11 -9.64 -8.90
CA VAL A 319 14.72 -9.49 -8.44
C VAL A 319 14.25 -10.75 -7.71
N ILE A 320 13.37 -10.55 -6.74
CA ILE A 320 12.71 -11.63 -5.99
C ILE A 320 11.21 -11.39 -5.93
N HIS A 321 10.45 -12.47 -5.81
CA HIS A 321 9.01 -12.45 -5.61
C HIS A 321 8.68 -13.29 -4.39
N GLU A 322 8.13 -12.65 -3.35
CA GLU A 322 7.90 -13.28 -2.05
C GLU A 322 6.44 -13.15 -1.64
N ILE A 323 5.88 -14.23 -1.14
CA ILE A 323 4.55 -14.26 -0.51
C ILE A 323 4.76 -14.15 0.99
N ILE A 324 4.21 -13.09 1.59
CA ILE A 324 4.24 -12.84 3.03
C ILE A 324 3.03 -13.55 3.68
N SER A 325 3.27 -14.19 4.80
CA SER A 325 2.22 -14.89 5.55
C SER A 325 1.15 -13.95 6.07
N PHE A 326 -0.02 -14.50 6.33
CA PHE A 326 -1.16 -13.82 6.96
C PHE A 326 -1.70 -14.65 8.12
N HIS A 327 -2.54 -14.07 8.96
CA HIS A 327 -3.20 -14.75 10.06
C HIS A 327 -4.69 -14.41 10.09
N VAL A 328 -5.54 -15.37 10.48
CA VAL A 328 -6.95 -15.08 10.77
C VAL A 328 -7.04 -14.66 12.24
N LEU A 329 -7.39 -13.42 12.48
CA LEU A 329 -7.63 -12.88 13.81
C LEU A 329 -9.10 -13.10 14.19
N ALA A 330 -9.32 -13.86 15.24
CA ALA A 330 -10.64 -13.94 15.85
C ALA A 330 -10.98 -12.61 16.52
N GLY A 331 -12.17 -12.10 16.23
CA GLY A 331 -12.75 -10.92 16.87
C GLY A 331 -13.99 -11.28 17.69
N GLU A 332 -14.81 -10.27 17.89
CA GLU A 332 -16.13 -10.40 18.55
C GLU A 332 -17.27 -10.38 17.52
N SER A 333 -16.93 -10.11 16.24
CA SER A 333 -17.91 -9.89 15.17
C SER A 333 -18.41 -11.18 14.49
N VAL A 334 -17.92 -12.35 14.90
CA VAL A 334 -18.38 -13.66 14.38
C VAL A 334 -18.85 -14.53 15.54
N SER A 335 -20.09 -15.03 15.45
CA SER A 335 -20.65 -16.01 16.40
C SER A 335 -20.64 -17.42 15.83
N ILE A 336 -20.56 -18.41 16.71
CA ILE A 336 -20.73 -19.81 16.33
C ILE A 336 -22.23 -20.10 16.22
N LYS A 337 -22.69 -20.48 15.03
CA LYS A 337 -24.06 -20.97 14.82
C LYS A 337 -24.08 -22.48 15.10
N LYS A 338 -24.88 -22.90 16.05
CA LYS A 338 -25.14 -24.32 16.28
C LYS A 338 -25.75 -24.94 15.02
N PRO A 339 -25.41 -26.19 14.66
CA PRO A 339 -26.12 -26.90 13.62
C PRO A 339 -27.61 -26.86 13.91
N VAL A 340 -28.42 -26.48 12.92
CA VAL A 340 -29.88 -26.68 13.01
C VAL A 340 -30.07 -28.19 12.98
N GLU A 341 -30.50 -28.80 14.06
CA GLU A 341 -30.94 -30.20 14.03
C GLU A 341 -32.08 -30.27 13.01
N GLU A 342 -31.80 -30.89 11.87
CA GLU A 342 -32.85 -31.23 10.90
C GLU A 342 -33.81 -32.18 11.60
N LYS A 343 -35.03 -31.70 11.86
CA LYS A 343 -36.14 -32.51 12.37
C LYS A 343 -36.77 -33.28 11.23
#